data_ff5bf15cdc7c70522204c91243f9ea0f
#
_entry.id   ff5bf15cdc7c70522204c91243f9ea0f
#
_cell.length_a   1.000
_cell.length_b   1.000
_cell.length_c   1.000
_cell.angle_alpha   90.00
_cell.angle_beta   90.00
_cell.angle_gamma   90.00
#
_symmetry.space_group_name_H-M   'P 1'
#
loop_
_entity.id
_entity.type
_entity.pdbx_description
1 polymer ?
#
loop_
_entity_poly.entity_id
_entity_poly.type
_entity_poly.pdbx_seq_one_letter_code
_entity_poly.pdbx_strand_id
1 'polypeptide(L)'
;MLLVSLIFVATAGEIMSPSFQSKLWWKNVQQAPLFFSALFTYAVVKEYVSPSTGRLPVKLAIFSIPIVMDVLLIFTDSYHHLMRSEVSVLTVAGVSGIAVKPTLLSMAFIAYDQLFGLYAVCLLAVSLLNTPRVYLRTNVLLLAGLQVPVISVFLLPLLKITITGFTAFTYLPAIIAAYFALFVSSKLTIFPLTKNKILEHMKDGVVLTDRYDNIIGINDAATAILYDITGIANDNWMGKNIDLFTKSHKDIAAHYSQRTEGQFEVVCSGAGELCYGVSLIATEHATTENKGMLIVFSDHSEKKRYERELVYQA
;
A
#
# COMPACT_ATOMS: atom_id res chain seq x y z
N MET A 1 -13.21 2.05 4.42
CA MET A 1 -14.38 1.19 4.72
C MET A 1 -15.60 1.99 5.19
N LEU A 2 -15.52 2.89 6.16
CA LEU A 2 -16.65 3.68 6.67
C LEU A 2 -17.41 4.42 5.56
N LEU A 3 -16.74 5.12 4.64
CA LEU A 3 -17.39 5.82 3.53
C LEU A 3 -18.21 4.88 2.64
N VAL A 4 -17.67 3.69 2.35
CA VAL A 4 -18.39 2.72 1.51
C VAL A 4 -19.60 2.16 2.25
N SER A 5 -19.51 1.91 3.57
CA SER A 5 -20.69 1.55 4.38
C SER A 5 -21.77 2.62 4.32
N LEU A 6 -21.39 3.91 4.35
CA LEU A 6 -22.33 5.01 4.19
C LEU A 6 -22.99 5.03 2.80
N ILE A 7 -22.25 4.70 1.74
CA ILE A 7 -22.82 4.57 0.38
C ILE A 7 -23.91 3.48 0.38
N PHE A 8 -23.63 2.31 0.99
CA PHE A 8 -24.61 1.23 1.05
C PHE A 8 -25.85 1.60 1.88
N VAL A 9 -25.66 2.23 3.04
CA VAL A 9 -26.77 2.70 3.90
C VAL A 9 -27.62 3.71 3.15
N ALA A 10 -27.01 4.70 2.49
CA ALA A 10 -27.75 5.69 1.72
C ALA A 10 -28.47 5.07 0.52
N THR A 11 -27.88 4.10 -0.16
CA THR A 11 -28.51 3.34 -1.24
C THR A 11 -29.73 2.55 -0.73
N ALA A 12 -29.59 1.85 0.39
CA ALA A 12 -30.70 1.13 1.02
C ALA A 12 -31.82 2.09 1.42
N GLY A 13 -31.48 3.24 2.00
CA GLY A 13 -32.45 4.31 2.36
C GLY A 13 -33.20 4.85 1.12
N GLU A 14 -32.50 5.06 0.00
CA GLU A 14 -33.10 5.45 -1.27
C GLU A 14 -34.12 4.41 -1.76
N ILE A 15 -33.74 3.13 -1.77
CA ILE A 15 -34.60 2.05 -2.26
C ILE A 15 -35.85 1.88 -1.36
N MET A 16 -35.66 1.90 -0.05
CA MET A 16 -36.75 1.66 0.93
C MET A 16 -37.67 2.85 1.11
N SER A 17 -37.30 4.05 0.70
CA SER A 17 -38.11 5.25 0.86
C SER A 17 -39.34 5.23 -0.02
N PRO A 18 -40.55 5.58 0.52
CA PRO A 18 -41.81 5.54 -0.25
C PRO A 18 -42.02 6.78 -1.12
N SER A 19 -41.50 7.96 -0.71
CA SER A 19 -41.77 9.23 -1.39
C SER A 19 -40.57 9.66 -2.27
N PHE A 20 -40.91 10.42 -3.34
CA PHE A 20 -39.89 11.04 -4.20
C PHE A 20 -38.88 11.88 -3.41
N GLN A 21 -39.40 12.69 -2.47
CA GLN A 21 -38.58 13.62 -1.69
C GLN A 21 -37.61 12.89 -0.76
N SER A 22 -38.08 11.82 -0.10
CA SER A 22 -37.20 10.97 0.72
C SER A 22 -36.13 10.26 -0.10
N LYS A 23 -36.47 9.74 -1.28
CA LYS A 23 -35.52 9.12 -2.22
C LYS A 23 -34.49 10.13 -2.67
N LEU A 24 -34.87 11.33 -3.05
CA LEU A 24 -34.00 12.41 -3.47
C LEU A 24 -33.03 12.81 -2.34
N TRP A 25 -33.54 12.88 -1.11
CA TRP A 25 -32.69 13.19 0.05
C TRP A 25 -31.64 12.15 0.27
N TRP A 26 -31.98 10.86 0.25
CA TRP A 26 -31.01 9.78 0.35
C TRP A 26 -30.00 9.77 -0.81
N LYS A 27 -30.45 10.10 -2.02
CA LYS A 27 -29.59 10.28 -3.18
C LYS A 27 -28.57 11.40 -2.98
N ASN A 28 -28.97 12.51 -2.36
CA ASN A 28 -28.05 13.60 -2.01
C ASN A 28 -27.05 13.17 -0.93
N VAL A 29 -27.51 12.46 0.11
CA VAL A 29 -26.64 11.92 1.17
C VAL A 29 -25.61 10.94 0.60
N GLN A 30 -25.98 10.13 -0.39
CA GLN A 30 -25.07 9.18 -1.05
C GLN A 30 -23.89 9.87 -1.75
N GLN A 31 -24.09 11.12 -2.22
CA GLN A 31 -23.11 11.83 -3.03
C GLN A 31 -21.84 12.17 -2.24
N ALA A 32 -21.97 12.63 -1.00
CA ALA A 32 -20.82 12.99 -0.18
C ALA A 32 -19.83 11.84 0.01
N PRO A 33 -20.20 10.64 0.50
CA PRO A 33 -19.26 9.54 0.65
C PRO A 33 -18.72 9.02 -0.70
N LEU A 34 -19.48 9.17 -1.80
CA LEU A 34 -18.99 8.80 -3.15
C LEU A 34 -17.78 9.65 -3.54
N PHE A 35 -17.88 10.98 -3.49
CA PHE A 35 -16.79 11.87 -3.87
C PHE A 35 -15.61 11.80 -2.90
N PHE A 36 -15.87 11.79 -1.59
CA PHE A 36 -14.79 11.61 -0.62
C PHE A 36 -14.07 10.28 -0.75
N SER A 37 -14.71 9.21 -1.27
CA SER A 37 -14.10 7.90 -1.41
C SER A 37 -12.93 7.91 -2.40
N ALA A 38 -13.00 8.65 -3.50
CA ALA A 38 -11.93 8.76 -4.48
C ALA A 38 -10.72 9.53 -3.90
N LEU A 39 -10.97 10.65 -3.21
CA LEU A 39 -9.92 11.42 -2.54
C LEU A 39 -9.21 10.60 -1.45
N PHE A 40 -9.95 9.84 -0.62
CA PHE A 40 -9.35 8.98 0.39
C PHE A 40 -8.64 7.78 -0.20
N THR A 41 -9.14 7.22 -1.31
CA THR A 41 -8.43 6.16 -2.05
C THR A 41 -7.08 6.67 -2.53
N TYR A 42 -7.03 7.87 -3.12
CA TYR A 42 -5.78 8.53 -3.47
C TYR A 42 -4.85 8.67 -2.26
N ALA A 43 -5.37 9.15 -1.12
CA ALA A 43 -4.58 9.34 0.08
C ALA A 43 -3.95 8.03 0.58
N VAL A 44 -4.75 6.95 0.64
CA VAL A 44 -4.29 5.61 1.07
C VAL A 44 -3.25 5.06 0.11
N VAL A 45 -3.49 5.11 -1.20
CA VAL A 45 -2.54 4.62 -2.21
C VAL A 45 -1.26 5.45 -2.20
N LYS A 46 -1.36 6.77 -2.05
CA LYS A 46 -0.20 7.66 -1.97
C LYS A 46 0.66 7.34 -0.76
N GLU A 47 0.04 7.14 0.42
CA GLU A 47 0.76 6.77 1.63
C GLU A 47 1.34 5.35 1.53
N TYR A 48 0.64 4.43 0.88
CA TYR A 48 1.09 3.06 0.64
C TYR A 48 2.33 3.00 -0.26
N VAL A 49 2.32 3.73 -1.39
CA VAL A 49 3.39 3.69 -2.41
C VAL A 49 4.57 4.57 -2.05
N SER A 50 4.31 5.74 -1.49
CA SER A 50 5.33 6.75 -1.17
C SER A 50 4.89 7.54 0.05
N PRO A 51 5.20 7.04 1.24
CA PRO A 51 4.83 7.67 2.49
C PRO A 51 5.32 9.11 2.58
N SER A 52 4.45 10.00 2.99
CA SER A 52 4.69 11.43 2.93
C SER A 52 5.24 12.00 4.23
N THR A 53 6.19 12.92 4.12
CA THR A 53 6.76 13.66 5.25
C THR A 53 5.84 14.79 5.75
N GLY A 54 4.62 14.46 6.22
CA GLY A 54 3.79 15.36 7.01
C GLY A 54 2.90 16.39 6.29
N ARG A 55 3.03 16.62 4.98
CA ARG A 55 2.23 17.62 4.24
C ARG A 55 0.96 17.07 3.57
N LEU A 56 0.74 15.76 3.64
CA LEU A 56 -0.42 15.12 3.01
C LEU A 56 -1.75 15.65 3.56
N PRO A 57 -1.98 15.78 4.88
CA PRO A 57 -3.27 16.25 5.40
C PRO A 57 -3.64 17.65 4.92
N VAL A 58 -2.67 18.55 4.79
CA VAL A 58 -2.91 19.91 4.27
C VAL A 58 -3.32 19.86 2.81
N LYS A 59 -2.68 19.04 1.98
CA LYS A 59 -3.07 18.85 0.57
C LYS A 59 -4.47 18.26 0.45
N LEU A 60 -4.81 17.27 1.27
CA LEU A 60 -6.14 16.66 1.28
C LEU A 60 -7.22 17.68 1.68
N ALA A 61 -6.93 18.54 2.66
CA ALA A 61 -7.84 19.62 3.05
C ALA A 61 -8.09 20.59 1.89
N ILE A 62 -7.06 20.97 1.14
CA ILE A 62 -7.22 21.84 -0.05
C ILE A 62 -8.02 21.12 -1.14
N PHE A 63 -7.71 19.85 -1.42
CA PHE A 63 -8.40 19.06 -2.44
C PHE A 63 -9.84 18.74 -2.08
N SER A 64 -10.21 18.74 -0.81
CA SER A 64 -11.59 18.55 -0.37
C SER A 64 -12.51 19.76 -0.60
N ILE A 65 -11.96 20.96 -0.82
CA ILE A 65 -12.76 22.19 -1.01
C ILE A 65 -13.75 22.06 -2.18
N PRO A 66 -13.37 21.68 -3.40
CA PRO A 66 -14.31 21.49 -4.50
C PRO A 66 -15.35 20.39 -4.20
N ILE A 67 -14.96 19.32 -3.49
CA ILE A 67 -15.87 18.23 -3.11
C ILE A 67 -16.94 18.75 -2.14
N VAL A 68 -16.56 19.51 -1.13
CA VAL A 68 -17.50 20.14 -0.20
C VAL A 68 -18.43 21.09 -0.95
N MET A 69 -17.91 21.88 -1.90
CA MET A 69 -18.70 22.78 -2.72
C MET A 69 -19.71 22.02 -3.58
N ASP A 70 -19.31 20.91 -4.22
CA ASP A 70 -20.22 20.05 -4.98
C ASP A 70 -21.36 19.52 -4.10
N VAL A 71 -21.04 18.98 -2.92
CA VAL A 71 -22.05 18.48 -1.97
C VAL A 71 -23.03 19.58 -1.56
N LEU A 72 -22.55 20.78 -1.24
CA LEU A 72 -23.42 21.92 -0.89
C LEU A 72 -24.34 22.31 -2.05
N LEU A 73 -23.81 22.39 -3.27
CA LEU A 73 -24.59 22.69 -4.47
C LEU A 73 -25.65 21.62 -4.76
N ILE A 74 -25.36 20.34 -4.51
CA ILE A 74 -26.33 19.25 -4.69
C ILE A 74 -27.46 19.34 -3.70
N PHE A 75 -27.24 19.69 -2.43
CA PHE A 75 -28.28 19.84 -1.42
C PHE A 75 -29.14 21.09 -1.66
N THR A 76 -28.58 22.11 -2.29
CA THR A 76 -29.31 23.37 -2.63
C THR A 76 -29.85 23.38 -4.06
N ASP A 77 -29.66 22.31 -4.82
CA ASP A 77 -29.99 22.24 -6.26
C ASP A 77 -31.47 22.51 -6.57
N SER A 78 -32.40 22.28 -5.61
CA SER A 78 -33.80 22.61 -5.75
C SER A 78 -34.09 24.11 -5.98
N TYR A 79 -33.15 25.00 -5.61
CA TYR A 79 -33.29 26.46 -5.78
C TYR A 79 -32.67 26.98 -7.09
N HIS A 80 -31.59 26.37 -7.56
CA HIS A 80 -30.80 26.94 -8.66
C HIS A 80 -30.69 26.03 -9.89
N HIS A 81 -30.98 24.73 -9.77
CA HIS A 81 -30.91 23.73 -10.84
C HIS A 81 -29.56 23.68 -11.58
N LEU A 82 -28.44 24.03 -10.89
CA LEU A 82 -27.12 24.08 -11.49
C LEU A 82 -26.47 22.69 -11.62
N MET A 83 -26.88 21.73 -10.77
CA MET A 83 -26.25 20.41 -10.70
C MET A 83 -27.01 19.37 -11.51
N ARG A 84 -28.34 19.49 -11.62
CA ARG A 84 -29.21 18.51 -12.26
C ARG A 84 -30.14 19.18 -13.24
N SER A 85 -30.12 18.73 -14.49
CA SER A 85 -31.05 19.22 -15.53
C SER A 85 -32.38 18.49 -15.49
N GLU A 86 -32.40 17.25 -15.02
CA GLU A 86 -33.59 16.42 -14.93
C GLU A 86 -33.46 15.42 -13.79
N VAL A 87 -34.57 15.24 -13.03
CA VAL A 87 -34.64 14.26 -11.96
C VAL A 87 -35.92 13.47 -12.12
N SER A 88 -35.83 12.16 -12.25
CA SER A 88 -37.00 11.28 -12.46
C SER A 88 -36.89 10.03 -11.59
N VAL A 89 -38.03 9.37 -11.38
CA VAL A 89 -38.08 8.07 -10.72
C VAL A 89 -37.95 7.00 -11.80
N LEU A 90 -36.93 6.15 -11.65
CA LEU A 90 -36.72 5.00 -12.49
C LEU A 90 -37.10 3.74 -11.70
N THR A 91 -37.96 2.90 -12.26
CA THR A 91 -38.29 1.59 -11.67
C THR A 91 -37.80 0.48 -12.58
N VAL A 92 -36.87 -0.36 -12.08
CA VAL A 92 -36.31 -1.50 -12.79
C VAL A 92 -36.50 -2.73 -11.92
N ALA A 93 -37.12 -3.77 -12.48
CA ALA A 93 -37.35 -5.06 -11.78
C ALA A 93 -38.04 -4.89 -10.40
N GLY A 94 -38.99 -3.94 -10.29
CA GLY A 94 -39.72 -3.68 -9.05
C GLY A 94 -38.97 -2.80 -8.03
N VAL A 95 -37.73 -2.43 -8.29
CA VAL A 95 -36.95 -1.51 -7.45
C VAL A 95 -36.98 -0.11 -8.03
N SER A 96 -37.47 0.85 -7.23
CA SER A 96 -37.56 2.25 -7.65
C SER A 96 -36.46 3.10 -7.03
N GLY A 97 -35.81 3.91 -7.84
CA GLY A 97 -34.77 4.86 -7.41
C GLY A 97 -34.78 6.14 -8.21
N ILE A 98 -33.93 7.07 -7.86
CA ILE A 98 -33.76 8.36 -8.54
C ILE A 98 -32.77 8.26 -9.68
N ALA A 99 -33.24 8.56 -10.88
CA ALA A 99 -32.37 8.80 -12.04
C ALA A 99 -32.11 10.31 -12.16
N VAL A 100 -30.87 10.67 -12.36
CA VAL A 100 -30.41 12.06 -12.45
C VAL A 100 -29.66 12.25 -13.74
N LYS A 101 -29.97 13.33 -14.44
CA LYS A 101 -29.21 13.79 -15.60
C LYS A 101 -28.33 14.98 -15.18
N PRO A 102 -27.02 14.79 -15.11
CA PRO A 102 -26.10 15.83 -14.63
C PRO A 102 -26.02 16.99 -15.63
N THR A 103 -25.81 18.20 -15.14
CA THR A 103 -25.43 19.36 -15.94
C THR A 103 -23.95 19.34 -16.31
N LEU A 104 -23.50 20.26 -17.15
CA LEU A 104 -22.09 20.43 -17.48
C LEU A 104 -21.24 20.71 -16.22
N LEU A 105 -21.77 21.54 -15.30
CA LEU A 105 -21.09 21.83 -14.02
C LEU A 105 -20.93 20.58 -13.15
N SER A 106 -21.99 19.80 -13.00
CA SER A 106 -21.94 18.53 -12.28
C SER A 106 -20.95 17.54 -12.92
N MET A 107 -20.90 17.47 -14.25
CA MET A 107 -19.91 16.65 -14.96
C MET A 107 -18.48 17.11 -14.67
N ALA A 108 -18.24 18.40 -14.51
CA ALA A 108 -16.92 18.93 -14.16
C ALA A 108 -16.48 18.47 -12.75
N PHE A 109 -17.39 18.46 -11.76
CA PHE A 109 -17.10 17.94 -10.43
C PHE A 109 -16.87 16.43 -10.45
N ILE A 110 -17.69 15.67 -11.19
CA ILE A 110 -17.47 14.22 -11.39
C ILE A 110 -16.08 13.98 -12.02
N ALA A 111 -15.70 14.74 -13.05
CA ALA A 111 -14.40 14.61 -13.67
C ALA A 111 -13.25 14.94 -12.70
N TYR A 112 -13.42 15.99 -11.87
CA TYR A 112 -12.46 16.34 -10.83
C TYR A 112 -12.25 15.17 -9.84
N ASP A 113 -13.32 14.56 -9.38
CA ASP A 113 -13.28 13.41 -8.48
C ASP A 113 -12.59 12.20 -9.12
N GLN A 114 -12.92 11.90 -10.38
CA GLN A 114 -12.32 10.78 -11.10
C GLN A 114 -10.81 10.93 -11.32
N LEU A 115 -10.27 12.15 -11.35
CA LEU A 115 -8.83 12.37 -11.43
C LEU A 115 -8.08 11.77 -10.24
N PHE A 116 -8.64 11.80 -9.03
CA PHE A 116 -8.02 11.16 -7.86
C PHE A 116 -8.01 9.65 -7.99
N GLY A 117 -9.10 9.04 -8.44
CA GLY A 117 -9.19 7.60 -8.69
C GLY A 117 -8.19 7.16 -9.76
N LEU A 118 -8.14 7.86 -10.89
CA LEU A 118 -7.19 7.62 -11.98
C LEU A 118 -5.73 7.76 -11.51
N TYR A 119 -5.44 8.82 -10.77
CA TYR A 119 -4.09 9.06 -10.26
C TYR A 119 -3.66 7.98 -9.26
N ALA A 120 -4.57 7.52 -8.39
CA ALA A 120 -4.31 6.41 -7.48
C ALA A 120 -4.00 5.11 -8.24
N VAL A 121 -4.77 4.80 -9.29
CA VAL A 121 -4.54 3.65 -10.16
C VAL A 121 -3.18 3.77 -10.88
N CYS A 122 -2.84 4.93 -11.42
CA CYS A 122 -1.54 5.18 -12.07
C CYS A 122 -0.37 5.02 -11.09
N LEU A 123 -0.47 5.59 -9.88
CA LEU A 123 0.56 5.44 -8.85
C LEU A 123 0.80 3.96 -8.51
N LEU A 124 -0.27 3.20 -8.32
CA LEU A 124 -0.17 1.78 -7.98
C LEU A 124 0.38 0.97 -9.17
N ALA A 125 -0.04 1.28 -10.40
CA ALA A 125 0.47 0.64 -11.61
C ALA A 125 1.97 0.88 -11.80
N VAL A 126 2.43 2.12 -11.62
CA VAL A 126 3.87 2.45 -11.67
C VAL A 126 4.64 1.74 -10.56
N SER A 127 4.07 1.64 -9.36
CA SER A 127 4.73 0.94 -8.25
C SER A 127 4.93 -0.55 -8.53
N LEU A 128 4.06 -1.18 -9.36
CA LEU A 128 4.21 -2.58 -9.76
C LEU A 128 5.52 -2.85 -10.52
N LEU A 129 6.05 -1.87 -11.26
CA LEU A 129 7.29 -2.02 -12.02
C LEU A 129 8.50 -2.24 -11.11
N ASN A 130 8.44 -1.70 -9.88
CA ASN A 130 9.51 -1.78 -8.89
C ASN A 130 9.17 -2.73 -7.73
N THR A 131 8.03 -3.44 -7.80
CA THR A 131 7.57 -4.30 -6.72
C THR A 131 8.25 -5.67 -6.79
N PRO A 132 8.87 -6.16 -5.69
CA PRO A 132 9.38 -7.53 -5.59
C PRO A 132 8.27 -8.55 -5.85
N ARG A 133 8.63 -9.69 -6.47
CA ARG A 133 7.68 -10.76 -6.88
C ARG A 133 6.79 -11.25 -5.74
N VAL A 134 7.28 -11.19 -4.50
CA VAL A 134 6.55 -11.60 -3.28
C VAL A 134 5.29 -10.75 -3.07
N TYR A 135 5.36 -9.44 -3.36
CA TYR A 135 4.25 -8.49 -3.15
C TYR A 135 3.42 -8.26 -4.42
N LEU A 136 3.87 -8.77 -5.57
CA LEU A 136 3.24 -8.53 -6.86
C LEU A 136 1.77 -8.96 -6.86
N ARG A 137 1.44 -10.13 -6.30
CA ARG A 137 0.06 -10.65 -6.23
C ARG A 137 -0.86 -9.71 -5.45
N THR A 138 -0.40 -9.19 -4.32
CA THR A 138 -1.17 -8.27 -3.49
C THR A 138 -1.41 -6.94 -4.19
N ASN A 139 -0.37 -6.38 -4.81
CA ASN A 139 -0.48 -5.11 -5.51
C ASN A 139 -1.34 -5.23 -6.78
N VAL A 140 -1.27 -6.35 -7.49
CA VAL A 140 -2.15 -6.63 -8.64
C VAL A 140 -3.60 -6.76 -8.18
N LEU A 141 -3.86 -7.45 -7.07
CA LEU A 141 -5.22 -7.58 -6.52
C LEU A 141 -5.79 -6.22 -6.10
N LEU A 142 -4.98 -5.38 -5.44
CA LEU A 142 -5.36 -4.01 -5.10
C LEU A 142 -5.67 -3.19 -6.35
N LEU A 143 -4.78 -3.24 -7.34
CA LEU A 143 -4.98 -2.51 -8.60
C LEU A 143 -6.27 -2.96 -9.28
N ALA A 144 -6.49 -4.26 -9.42
CA ALA A 144 -7.69 -4.81 -10.03
C ALA A 144 -8.97 -4.39 -9.29
N GLY A 145 -8.97 -4.45 -7.95
CA GLY A 145 -10.11 -4.05 -7.13
C GLY A 145 -10.43 -2.56 -7.24
N LEU A 146 -9.41 -1.71 -7.16
CA LEU A 146 -9.58 -0.25 -7.23
C LEU A 146 -9.99 0.26 -8.61
N GLN A 147 -9.69 -0.48 -9.68
CA GLN A 147 -10.13 -0.10 -11.03
C GLN A 147 -11.64 -0.26 -11.23
N VAL A 148 -12.30 -1.19 -10.54
CA VAL A 148 -13.73 -1.48 -10.76
C VAL A 148 -14.62 -0.26 -10.57
N PRO A 149 -14.59 0.49 -9.43
CA PRO A 149 -15.40 1.69 -9.29
C PRO A 149 -15.00 2.79 -10.31
N VAL A 150 -13.72 2.97 -10.60
CA VAL A 150 -13.24 3.98 -11.56
C VAL A 150 -13.77 3.69 -12.97
N ILE A 151 -13.63 2.45 -13.44
CA ILE A 151 -14.10 2.04 -14.77
C ILE A 151 -15.63 2.08 -14.84
N SER A 152 -16.33 1.72 -13.77
CA SER A 152 -17.78 1.65 -13.74
C SER A 152 -18.45 3.00 -14.03
N VAL A 153 -17.86 4.11 -13.60
CA VAL A 153 -18.38 5.46 -13.86
C VAL A 153 -18.46 5.76 -15.36
N PHE A 154 -17.54 5.22 -16.16
CA PHE A 154 -17.53 5.40 -17.60
C PHE A 154 -18.33 4.30 -18.32
N LEU A 155 -18.20 3.06 -17.86
CA LEU A 155 -18.76 1.89 -18.53
C LEU A 155 -20.26 1.78 -18.37
N LEU A 156 -20.82 2.07 -17.19
CA LEU A 156 -22.26 1.94 -16.93
C LEU A 156 -23.12 2.87 -17.81
N PRO A 157 -22.78 4.17 -17.96
CA PRO A 157 -23.50 5.03 -18.88
C PRO A 157 -23.36 4.59 -20.36
N LEU A 158 -22.16 4.12 -20.77
CA LEU A 158 -21.92 3.64 -22.14
C LEU A 158 -22.78 2.41 -22.46
N LEU A 159 -22.91 1.49 -21.50
CA LEU A 159 -23.76 0.28 -21.64
C LEU A 159 -25.24 0.57 -21.35
N LYS A 160 -25.62 1.82 -21.05
CA LYS A 160 -26.97 2.22 -20.66
C LYS A 160 -27.55 1.41 -19.50
N ILE A 161 -26.67 0.98 -18.58
CA ILE A 161 -27.05 0.26 -17.36
C ILE A 161 -27.47 1.28 -16.32
N THR A 162 -28.79 1.36 -16.07
CA THR A 162 -29.41 2.32 -15.15
C THR A 162 -30.08 1.62 -13.97
N ILE A 163 -29.38 0.62 -13.39
CA ILE A 163 -29.90 -0.11 -12.23
C ILE A 163 -29.64 0.71 -10.96
N THR A 164 -30.71 1.02 -10.22
CA THR A 164 -30.62 1.72 -8.94
C THR A 164 -29.70 0.95 -7.97
N GLY A 165 -28.76 1.67 -7.36
CA GLY A 165 -27.84 1.10 -6.37
C GLY A 165 -26.66 0.32 -6.97
N PHE A 166 -26.61 0.09 -8.28
CA PHE A 166 -25.51 -0.70 -8.89
C PHE A 166 -24.14 -0.07 -8.65
N THR A 167 -24.04 1.26 -8.62
CA THR A 167 -22.79 1.98 -8.28
C THR A 167 -22.24 1.59 -6.92
N ALA A 168 -23.07 1.34 -5.90
CA ALA A 168 -22.62 0.87 -4.60
C ALA A 168 -21.92 -0.49 -4.70
N PHE A 169 -22.47 -1.42 -5.48
CA PHE A 169 -21.88 -2.76 -5.66
C PHE A 169 -20.53 -2.73 -6.35
N THR A 170 -20.23 -1.72 -7.18
CA THR A 170 -18.92 -1.60 -7.84
C THR A 170 -17.77 -1.36 -6.86
N TYR A 171 -18.06 -0.91 -5.63
CA TYR A 171 -17.05 -0.74 -4.56
C TYR A 171 -16.71 -2.04 -3.81
N LEU A 172 -17.52 -3.12 -3.93
CA LEU A 172 -17.25 -4.39 -3.24
C LEU A 172 -15.89 -5.00 -3.61
N PRO A 173 -15.49 -5.09 -4.88
CA PRO A 173 -14.17 -5.61 -5.24
C PRO A 173 -13.03 -4.79 -4.64
N ALA A 174 -13.18 -3.45 -4.58
CA ALA A 174 -12.19 -2.58 -3.97
C ALA A 174 -12.03 -2.83 -2.45
N ILE A 175 -13.15 -3.04 -1.74
CA ILE A 175 -13.12 -3.37 -0.30
C ILE A 175 -12.47 -4.73 -0.07
N ILE A 176 -12.86 -5.74 -0.84
CA ILE A 176 -12.32 -7.09 -0.74
C ILE A 176 -10.81 -7.05 -1.00
N ALA A 177 -10.38 -6.38 -2.07
CA ALA A 177 -8.96 -6.23 -2.39
C ALA A 177 -8.19 -5.50 -1.29
N ALA A 178 -8.74 -4.40 -0.75
CA ALA A 178 -8.13 -3.66 0.36
C ALA A 178 -8.06 -4.50 1.64
N TYR A 179 -9.10 -5.27 1.95
CA TYR A 179 -9.09 -6.19 3.10
C TYR A 179 -7.99 -7.25 2.96
N PHE A 180 -7.91 -7.92 1.81
CA PHE A 180 -6.85 -8.89 1.56
C PHE A 180 -5.46 -8.27 1.61
N ALA A 181 -5.28 -7.07 1.06
CA ALA A 181 -4.01 -6.37 1.09
C ALA A 181 -3.57 -5.97 2.51
N LEU A 182 -4.49 -5.46 3.32
CA LEU A 182 -4.17 -4.92 4.63
C LEU A 182 -4.12 -5.99 5.73
N PHE A 183 -4.96 -7.03 5.66
CA PHE A 183 -5.13 -7.98 6.75
C PHE A 183 -4.63 -9.39 6.44
N VAL A 184 -4.85 -9.90 5.23
CA VAL A 184 -4.47 -11.27 4.87
C VAL A 184 -3.03 -11.32 4.36
N SER A 185 -2.64 -10.33 3.55
CA SER A 185 -1.24 -10.17 3.17
C SER A 185 -0.43 -9.34 4.18
N SER A 186 -0.92 -9.19 5.41
CA SER A 186 -0.32 -8.43 6.54
C SER A 186 1.09 -8.90 6.94
N LYS A 187 1.66 -9.78 6.19
CA LYS A 187 3.10 -9.94 5.99
C LYS A 187 3.80 -8.69 5.46
N LEU A 188 3.06 -7.71 4.99
CA LEU A 188 3.41 -6.30 5.00
C LEU A 188 3.33 -5.84 6.46
N THR A 189 4.25 -6.34 7.27
CA THR A 189 4.69 -5.57 8.40
C THR A 189 5.04 -4.22 7.80
N ILE A 190 4.18 -3.24 8.02
CA ILE A 190 4.51 -1.85 7.82
C ILE A 190 5.70 -1.66 8.75
N PHE A 191 6.88 -1.86 8.21
CA PHE A 191 8.09 -1.34 8.81
C PHE A 191 7.85 0.16 8.78
N PRO A 192 7.55 0.81 9.91
CA PRO A 192 7.30 2.23 9.88
C PRO A 192 8.55 2.87 9.28
N LEU A 193 8.36 3.80 8.37
CA LEU A 193 9.41 4.57 7.68
C LEU A 193 10.48 5.15 8.60
N THR A 194 10.16 5.33 9.88
CA THR A 194 11.12 5.65 10.93
C THR A 194 12.19 4.59 11.09
N LYS A 195 11.87 3.30 10.89
CA LYS A 195 12.86 2.23 10.94
C LYS A 195 13.77 2.22 9.71
N ASN A 196 13.26 2.53 8.52
CA ASN A 196 14.10 2.59 7.31
C ASN A 196 15.18 3.70 7.46
N LYS A 197 14.81 4.89 7.94
CA LYS A 197 15.79 5.95 8.20
C LYS A 197 16.80 5.59 9.29
N ILE A 198 16.39 4.88 10.33
CA ILE A 198 17.32 4.42 11.37
C ILE A 198 18.26 3.35 10.79
N LEU A 199 17.73 2.39 10.03
CA LEU A 199 18.51 1.33 9.39
C LEU A 199 19.49 1.89 8.34
N GLU A 200 19.09 2.89 7.55
CA GLU A 200 19.95 3.56 6.56
C GLU A 200 21.14 4.30 7.19
N HIS A 201 21.01 4.77 8.44
CA HIS A 201 22.08 5.47 9.15
C HIS A 201 22.85 4.59 10.14
N MET A 202 22.49 3.31 10.27
CA MET A 202 23.28 2.37 11.08
C MET A 202 24.58 2.02 10.35
N LYS A 203 25.68 1.99 11.12
CA LYS A 203 26.98 1.50 10.63
C LYS A 203 26.97 -0.02 10.45
N ASP A 204 26.17 -0.71 11.24
CA ASP A 204 25.98 -2.14 11.13
C ASP A 204 25.11 -2.50 9.93
N GLY A 205 25.54 -3.50 9.18
CA GLY A 205 24.75 -4.06 8.08
C GLY A 205 23.56 -4.86 8.61
N VAL A 206 22.37 -4.61 8.08
CA VAL A 206 21.15 -5.31 8.49
C VAL A 206 20.45 -5.90 7.28
N VAL A 207 20.21 -7.22 7.32
CA VAL A 207 19.44 -7.95 6.31
C VAL A 207 18.27 -8.65 7.00
N LEU A 208 17.07 -8.49 6.45
CA LEU A 208 15.87 -9.19 6.88
C LEU A 208 15.42 -10.13 5.77
N THR A 209 15.12 -11.38 6.12
CA THR A 209 14.61 -12.39 5.18
C THR A 209 13.19 -12.82 5.55
N ASP A 210 12.45 -13.30 4.55
CA ASP A 210 11.16 -13.94 4.74
C ASP A 210 11.32 -15.45 5.03
N ARG A 211 10.19 -16.15 5.19
CA ARG A 211 10.17 -17.61 5.40
C ARG A 211 10.70 -18.42 4.20
N TYR A 212 10.80 -17.81 3.04
CA TYR A 212 11.29 -18.44 1.80
C TYR A 212 12.74 -18.06 1.53
N ASP A 213 13.40 -17.44 2.52
CA ASP A 213 14.80 -17.02 2.45
C ASP A 213 15.06 -15.91 1.43
N ASN A 214 14.03 -15.19 1.00
CA ASN A 214 14.20 -14.02 0.17
C ASN A 214 14.47 -12.79 1.04
N ILE A 215 15.38 -11.94 0.61
CA ILE A 215 15.70 -10.67 1.26
C ILE A 215 14.53 -9.71 1.07
N ILE A 216 13.91 -9.31 2.18
CA ILE A 216 12.78 -8.37 2.23
C ILE A 216 13.15 -7.01 2.81
N GLY A 217 14.36 -6.89 3.36
CA GLY A 217 14.91 -5.65 3.87
C GLY A 217 16.43 -5.73 3.90
N ILE A 218 17.09 -4.67 3.47
CA ILE A 218 18.55 -4.53 3.50
C ILE A 218 18.89 -3.05 3.61
N ASN A 219 19.93 -2.68 4.38
CA ASN A 219 20.45 -1.33 4.42
C ASN A 219 21.73 -1.17 3.58
N ASP A 220 22.16 0.07 3.38
CA ASP A 220 23.32 0.37 2.53
C ASP A 220 24.60 -0.25 3.10
N ALA A 221 24.77 -0.26 4.43
CA ALA A 221 25.89 -0.90 5.08
C ALA A 221 25.96 -2.41 4.79
N ALA A 222 24.83 -3.13 4.86
CA ALA A 222 24.77 -4.55 4.53
C ALA A 222 25.07 -4.81 3.05
N THR A 223 24.65 -3.92 2.15
CA THR A 223 24.94 -4.05 0.72
C THR A 223 26.46 -3.98 0.46
N ALA A 224 27.15 -3.05 1.11
CA ALA A 224 28.61 -2.92 1.02
C ALA A 224 29.32 -4.15 1.61
N ILE A 225 28.91 -4.59 2.81
CA ILE A 225 29.50 -5.76 3.49
C ILE A 225 29.28 -7.05 2.68
N LEU A 226 28.08 -7.26 2.12
CA LEU A 226 27.81 -8.42 1.27
C LEU A 226 28.68 -8.41 0.00
N TYR A 227 28.96 -7.23 -0.54
CA TYR A 227 29.92 -7.11 -1.65
C TYR A 227 31.33 -7.55 -1.22
N ASP A 228 31.81 -7.08 -0.07
CA ASP A 228 33.14 -7.46 0.44
C ASP A 228 33.27 -8.96 0.72
N ILE A 229 32.18 -9.59 1.22
CA ILE A 229 32.16 -11.03 1.54
C ILE A 229 32.02 -11.90 0.29
N THR A 230 31.12 -11.52 -0.64
CA THR A 230 30.75 -12.39 -1.77
C THR A 230 31.46 -12.04 -3.08
N GLY A 231 32.05 -10.84 -3.19
CA GLY A 231 32.60 -10.31 -4.45
C GLY A 231 31.55 -10.01 -5.53
N ILE A 232 30.26 -10.10 -5.20
CA ILE A 232 29.17 -9.91 -6.17
C ILE A 232 28.70 -8.45 -6.11
N ALA A 233 29.07 -7.67 -7.12
CA ALA A 233 28.55 -6.33 -7.31
C ALA A 233 27.06 -6.43 -7.70
N ASN A 234 26.17 -6.14 -6.77
CA ASN A 234 24.75 -6.24 -7.00
C ASN A 234 23.98 -5.11 -6.30
N ASP A 235 23.59 -4.11 -7.07
CA ASP A 235 22.85 -2.95 -6.58
C ASP A 235 21.42 -3.28 -6.09
N ASN A 236 20.95 -4.49 -6.37
CA ASN A 236 19.58 -4.89 -5.97
C ASN A 236 19.52 -6.28 -5.34
N TRP A 237 19.78 -6.37 -4.05
CA TRP A 237 19.63 -7.58 -3.25
C TRP A 237 18.18 -7.90 -2.87
N MET A 238 17.27 -6.92 -2.95
CA MET A 238 15.86 -7.09 -2.60
C MET A 238 15.17 -8.16 -3.44
N GLY A 239 14.51 -9.10 -2.77
CA GLY A 239 13.80 -10.22 -3.40
C GLY A 239 14.69 -11.36 -3.87
N LYS A 240 16.02 -11.29 -3.69
CA LYS A 240 16.92 -12.41 -3.95
C LYS A 240 16.99 -13.33 -2.75
N ASN A 241 17.33 -14.60 -3.03
CA ASN A 241 17.51 -15.59 -1.98
C ASN A 241 18.86 -15.38 -1.29
N ILE A 242 18.86 -15.45 0.06
CA ILE A 242 20.05 -15.26 0.88
C ILE A 242 21.07 -16.41 0.73
N ASP A 243 20.71 -17.49 0.08
CA ASP A 243 21.58 -18.63 -0.21
C ASP A 243 22.89 -18.22 -0.90
N LEU A 244 22.91 -17.13 -1.67
CA LEU A 244 24.11 -16.59 -2.29
C LEU A 244 25.20 -16.25 -1.27
N PHE A 245 24.80 -15.81 -0.07
CA PHE A 245 25.69 -15.52 1.05
C PHE A 245 25.95 -16.77 1.91
N THR A 246 24.89 -17.48 2.33
CA THR A 246 24.99 -18.57 3.28
C THR A 246 25.78 -19.77 2.71
N LYS A 247 25.67 -20.06 1.40
CA LYS A 247 26.43 -21.15 0.76
C LYS A 247 27.93 -20.96 0.82
N SER A 248 28.43 -19.75 0.94
CA SER A 248 29.85 -19.45 1.06
C SER A 248 30.41 -19.74 2.45
N HIS A 249 29.52 -19.88 3.48
CA HIS A 249 29.94 -20.03 4.88
C HIS A 249 29.12 -21.15 5.55
N LYS A 250 29.74 -22.35 5.63
CA LYS A 250 29.05 -23.59 6.11
C LYS A 250 28.47 -23.49 7.50
N ASP A 251 29.12 -22.80 8.43
CA ASP A 251 28.66 -22.66 9.81
C ASP A 251 27.41 -21.78 9.89
N ILE A 252 27.40 -20.69 9.13
CA ILE A 252 26.23 -19.81 9.03
C ILE A 252 25.08 -20.54 8.35
N ALA A 253 25.35 -21.30 7.28
CA ALA A 253 24.35 -22.07 6.57
C ALA A 253 23.63 -23.10 7.48
N ALA A 254 24.39 -23.78 8.34
CA ALA A 254 23.83 -24.76 9.28
C ALA A 254 22.86 -24.13 10.27
N HIS A 255 23.26 -23.04 10.92
CA HIS A 255 22.40 -22.32 11.88
C HIS A 255 21.23 -21.61 11.20
N TYR A 256 21.48 -21.05 10.03
CA TYR A 256 20.44 -20.39 9.24
C TYR A 256 19.34 -21.36 8.80
N SER A 257 19.73 -22.56 8.31
CA SER A 257 18.76 -23.60 7.89
C SER A 257 17.91 -24.14 9.04
N GLN A 258 18.47 -24.21 10.24
CA GLN A 258 17.78 -24.63 11.46
C GLN A 258 16.96 -23.50 12.11
N ARG A 259 17.02 -22.26 11.57
CA ARG A 259 16.40 -21.07 12.17
C ARG A 259 16.82 -20.84 13.63
N THR A 260 18.06 -21.19 13.96
CA THR A 260 18.64 -21.00 15.31
C THR A 260 19.43 -19.70 15.36
N GLU A 261 19.39 -19.06 16.52
CA GLU A 261 20.19 -17.89 16.80
C GLU A 261 21.66 -18.28 16.93
N GLY A 262 22.55 -17.40 16.49
CA GLY A 262 23.99 -17.64 16.56
C GLY A 262 24.79 -16.38 16.24
N GLN A 263 26.03 -16.37 16.72
CA GLN A 263 27.02 -15.34 16.42
C GLN A 263 28.25 -15.98 15.81
N PHE A 264 28.72 -15.42 14.70
CA PHE A 264 29.83 -15.93 13.92
C PHE A 264 30.78 -14.80 13.56
N GLU A 265 32.03 -15.12 13.32
CA GLU A 265 32.99 -14.20 12.72
C GLU A 265 33.31 -14.65 11.29
N VAL A 266 33.21 -13.70 10.36
CA VAL A 266 33.58 -13.92 8.95
C VAL A 266 34.81 -13.08 8.64
N VAL A 267 35.86 -13.73 8.27
CA VAL A 267 37.12 -13.06 7.86
C VAL A 267 37.21 -13.06 6.34
N CYS A 268 37.26 -11.88 5.75
CA CYS A 268 37.46 -11.72 4.31
C CYS A 268 38.95 -11.64 4.00
N SER A 269 39.45 -12.58 3.23
CA SER A 269 40.85 -12.59 2.76
C SER A 269 41.04 -11.55 1.65
N GLY A 270 41.49 -10.35 2.01
CA GLY A 270 41.79 -9.25 1.08
C GLY A 270 42.85 -8.32 1.65
N ALA A 271 43.25 -7.29 0.91
CA ALA A 271 44.37 -6.38 1.24
C ALA A 271 44.26 -5.62 2.58
N GLY A 272 43.23 -5.90 3.41
CA GLY A 272 43.00 -5.26 4.71
C GLY A 272 42.45 -6.19 5.78
N GLU A 273 42.41 -7.53 5.60
CA GLU A 273 41.79 -8.48 6.57
C GLU A 273 40.54 -7.95 7.26
N LEU A 274 39.49 -7.69 6.47
CA LEU A 274 38.19 -7.28 7.00
C LEU A 274 37.60 -8.43 7.83
N CYS A 275 37.14 -8.11 9.04
CA CYS A 275 36.51 -9.08 9.94
C CYS A 275 35.13 -8.60 10.33
N TYR A 276 34.10 -9.35 9.95
CA TYR A 276 32.71 -9.04 10.26
C TYR A 276 32.15 -10.01 11.30
N GLY A 277 31.56 -9.47 12.36
CA GLY A 277 30.69 -10.22 13.26
C GLY A 277 29.32 -10.41 12.61
N VAL A 278 28.83 -11.64 12.51
CA VAL A 278 27.53 -11.97 11.95
C VAL A 278 26.64 -12.53 13.04
N SER A 279 25.54 -11.84 13.34
CA SER A 279 24.54 -12.30 14.32
C SER A 279 23.26 -12.71 13.59
N LEU A 280 22.81 -13.95 13.84
CA LEU A 280 21.55 -14.48 13.36
C LEU A 280 20.51 -14.39 14.46
N ILE A 281 19.38 -13.76 14.20
CA ILE A 281 18.29 -13.58 15.16
C ILE A 281 16.99 -14.05 14.50
N ALA A 282 16.31 -15.02 15.12
CA ALA A 282 15.01 -15.47 14.65
C ALA A 282 13.94 -14.40 14.94
N THR A 283 13.19 -13.98 13.91
CA THR A 283 12.09 -13.04 14.12
C THR A 283 10.85 -13.79 14.52
N GLU A 284 10.47 -13.70 15.81
CA GLU A 284 9.18 -14.20 16.28
C GLU A 284 8.06 -13.24 15.90
N HIS A 285 7.18 -13.66 14.99
CA HIS A 285 5.86 -13.06 14.87
C HIS A 285 4.81 -13.97 15.49
N ALA A 286 3.80 -13.38 16.10
CA ALA A 286 2.77 -13.98 16.96
C ALA A 286 1.94 -15.14 16.35
N THR A 287 2.28 -15.63 15.17
CA THR A 287 1.70 -16.83 14.56
C THR A 287 2.81 -17.74 14.05
N THR A 288 2.78 -18.96 14.49
CA THR A 288 3.80 -20.03 14.39
C THR A 288 4.28 -20.35 12.95
N GLU A 289 3.72 -19.77 11.92
CA GLU A 289 4.00 -20.11 10.49
C GLU A 289 4.92 -19.11 9.74
N ASN A 290 5.38 -18.03 10.38
CA ASN A 290 6.07 -16.93 9.69
C ASN A 290 7.43 -16.56 10.32
N LYS A 291 8.32 -17.52 10.47
CA LYS A 291 9.69 -17.24 10.96
C LYS A 291 10.57 -16.74 9.83
N GLY A 292 10.85 -15.43 9.79
CA GLY A 292 11.97 -14.86 9.04
C GLY A 292 13.24 -14.85 9.88
N MET A 293 14.37 -14.44 9.28
CA MET A 293 15.64 -14.25 9.99
C MET A 293 16.11 -12.81 9.82
N LEU A 294 16.60 -12.23 10.92
CA LEU A 294 17.34 -10.98 10.92
C LEU A 294 18.82 -11.31 11.00
N ILE A 295 19.61 -10.82 10.05
CA ILE A 295 21.06 -10.97 10.00
C ILE A 295 21.66 -9.60 10.24
N VAL A 296 22.52 -9.49 11.25
CA VAL A 296 23.21 -8.26 11.58
C VAL A 296 24.71 -8.48 11.38
N PHE A 297 25.33 -7.58 10.62
CA PHE A 297 26.76 -7.56 10.33
C PHE A 297 27.38 -6.38 11.06
N SER A 298 28.36 -6.63 11.91
CA SER A 298 29.12 -5.60 12.62
C SER A 298 30.59 -5.66 12.20
N ASP A 299 31.20 -4.51 11.88
CA ASP A 299 32.61 -4.44 11.52
C ASP A 299 33.49 -4.54 12.77
N HIS A 300 34.22 -5.63 12.88
CA HIS A 300 35.19 -5.91 13.94
C HIS A 300 36.66 -5.69 13.52
N SER A 301 36.90 -5.20 12.32
CA SER A 301 38.26 -5.10 11.72
C SER A 301 39.22 -4.26 12.59
N GLU A 302 38.77 -3.09 13.10
CA GLU A 302 39.63 -2.29 13.99
C GLU A 302 39.89 -2.99 15.32
N LYS A 303 38.88 -3.60 15.93
CA LYS A 303 39.03 -4.34 17.19
C LYS A 303 40.06 -5.47 17.03
N LYS A 304 39.98 -6.25 15.97
CA LYS A 304 40.91 -7.34 15.68
C LYS A 304 42.32 -6.84 15.40
N ARG A 305 42.47 -5.66 14.76
CA ARG A 305 43.77 -5.03 14.54
C ARG A 305 44.43 -4.64 15.87
N TYR A 306 43.68 -3.99 16.77
CA TYR A 306 44.23 -3.64 18.09
C TYR A 306 44.54 -4.85 18.96
N GLU A 307 43.75 -5.92 18.93
CA GLU A 307 44.04 -7.15 19.64
C GLU A 307 45.39 -7.78 19.16
N ARG A 308 45.61 -7.79 17.85
CA ARG A 308 46.89 -8.28 17.28
C ARG A 308 48.08 -7.40 17.69
N GLU A 309 47.96 -6.09 17.59
CA GLU A 309 49.03 -5.16 18.01
C GLU A 309 49.42 -5.38 19.49
N LEU A 310 48.45 -5.60 20.36
CA LEU A 310 48.71 -5.91 21.78
C LEU A 310 49.45 -7.24 21.97
N VAL A 311 49.12 -8.25 21.19
CA VAL A 311 49.79 -9.55 21.24
C VAL A 311 51.23 -9.45 20.74
N TYR A 312 51.55 -8.59 19.79
CA TYR A 312 52.91 -8.36 19.29
C TYR A 312 53.77 -7.53 20.23
N GLN A 313 53.16 -6.81 21.20
CA GLN A 313 53.89 -6.00 22.18
C GLN A 313 54.12 -6.71 23.52
N ALA A 314 53.51 -7.91 23.72
CA ALA A 314 53.71 -8.75 24.89
C ALA A 314 54.71 -9.86 24.67
#